data_d1f327177ea2f34ca3a3955f58315faa
#
_entry.id   d1f327177ea2f34ca3a3955f58315faa
#
_cell.length_a   1.000
_cell.length_b   1.000
_cell.length_c   1.000
_cell.angle_alpha   90.00
_cell.angle_beta   90.00
_cell.angle_gamma   90.00
#
_symmetry.space_group_name_H-M   'P 1'
#
loop_
_entity.id
_entity.type
_entity.pdbx_description
1 polymer ?
#
loop_
_entity_poly.entity_id
_entity_poly.type
_entity_poly.pdbx_seq_one_letter_code
_entity_poly.pdbx_strand_id
1 'polypeptide(L)' 'MALSGVRQERIYMCIQEMHQQGYAITELCDILDLNRSSYYKWTHRTKSRSEIE' A
#
# COMPACT_ATOMS: atom_id res chain seq x y z
N MET A 1 -19.84 -0.57 1.90
CA MET A 1 -19.64 0.58 1.09
C MET A 1 -18.21 0.94 0.87
N ALA A 2 -18.02 1.97 0.15
CA ALA A 2 -16.69 2.37 -0.23
C ALA A 2 -15.85 2.92 0.91
N LEU A 3 -16.46 3.16 2.03
CA LEU A 3 -15.73 3.77 3.12
C LEU A 3 -14.54 2.96 3.59
N SER A 4 -14.72 1.66 3.72
CA SER A 4 -13.61 0.84 4.20
C SER A 4 -12.48 0.82 3.19
N GLY A 5 -12.82 0.82 1.91
CA GLY A 5 -11.79 0.84 0.89
C GLY A 5 -10.99 2.12 0.93
N VAL A 6 -11.66 3.21 1.14
CA VAL A 6 -10.99 4.50 1.18
C VAL A 6 -10.01 4.57 2.33
N ARG A 7 -10.41 4.04 3.49
CA ARG A 7 -9.53 4.05 4.63
C ARG A 7 -8.24 3.32 4.37
N GLN A 8 -8.36 2.13 3.83
CA GLN A 8 -7.17 1.33 3.58
C GLN A 8 -6.29 1.97 2.54
N GLU A 9 -6.90 2.60 1.57
CA GLU A 9 -6.10 3.24 0.54
C GLU A 9 -5.24 4.33 1.13
N ARG A 10 -5.78 5.09 2.06
CA ARG A 10 -5.00 6.15 2.67
C ARG A 10 -3.80 5.59 3.43
N ILE A 11 -4.00 4.48 4.12
CA ILE A 11 -2.92 3.86 4.84
C ILE A 11 -1.85 3.38 3.86
N TYR A 12 -2.27 2.77 2.77
CA TYR A 12 -1.31 2.29 1.77
C TYR A 12 -0.53 3.45 1.16
N MET A 13 -1.19 4.56 0.95
CA MET A 13 -0.51 5.72 0.40
C MET A 13 0.53 6.25 1.36
N CYS A 14 0.23 6.24 2.64
CA CYS A 14 1.20 6.66 3.64
C CYS A 14 2.40 5.73 3.64
N ILE A 15 2.15 4.44 3.55
CA ILE A 15 3.23 3.47 3.51
C ILE A 15 4.10 3.72 2.28
N GLN A 16 3.47 4.01 1.17
CA GLN A 16 4.20 4.25 -0.05
C GLN A 16 5.12 5.47 0.09
N GLU A 17 4.60 6.52 0.67
CA GLU A 17 5.39 7.72 0.87
C GLU A 17 6.56 7.47 1.79
N MET A 18 6.31 6.78 2.88
CA MET A 18 7.38 6.48 3.81
C MET A 18 8.43 5.59 3.20
N HIS A 19 7.98 4.64 2.38
CA HIS A 19 8.92 3.75 1.72
C HIS A 19 9.85 4.55 0.81
N GLN A 20 9.34 5.55 0.18
CA GLN A 20 10.16 6.39 -0.68
C GLN A 20 11.22 7.13 0.10
N GLN A 21 10.98 7.35 1.36
CA GLN A 21 11.94 8.04 2.20
C GLN A 21 13.00 7.10 2.75
N GLY A 22 12.84 5.80 2.54
CA GLY A 22 13.85 4.86 2.99
C GLY A 22 13.36 3.85 4.00
N TYR A 23 12.10 3.90 4.36
CA TYR A 23 11.54 2.96 5.32
C TYR A 23 11.20 1.64 4.63
N ALA A 24 11.35 0.55 5.35
CA ALA A 24 11.04 -0.75 4.80
C ALA A 24 9.53 -1.00 4.88
N ILE A 25 8.98 -1.55 3.81
CA ILE A 25 7.56 -1.82 3.77
C ILE A 25 7.18 -2.86 4.83
N THR A 26 8.04 -3.85 5.03
CA THR A 26 7.76 -4.86 6.05
C THR A 26 7.64 -4.23 7.42
N GLU A 27 8.50 -3.29 7.72
CA GLU A 27 8.46 -2.60 9.01
C GLU A 27 7.18 -1.79 9.14
N LEU A 28 6.85 -1.05 8.10
CA LEU A 28 5.67 -0.22 8.15
C LEU A 28 4.40 -1.05 8.32
N CYS A 29 4.31 -2.13 7.59
CA CYS A 29 3.15 -2.99 7.71
C CYS A 29 3.08 -3.63 9.09
N ASP A 30 4.23 -3.96 9.65
CA ASP A 30 4.27 -4.55 10.97
C ASP A 30 3.79 -3.56 12.02
N ILE A 31 4.25 -2.33 11.93
CA ILE A 31 3.87 -1.31 12.88
C ILE A 31 2.37 -1.03 12.80
N LEU A 32 1.83 -1.01 11.60
CA LEU A 32 0.42 -0.71 11.39
C LEU A 32 -0.44 -1.96 11.48
N ASP A 33 0.17 -3.10 11.74
CA ASP A 33 -0.56 -4.36 11.84
C ASP A 33 -1.30 -4.64 10.53
N LEU A 34 -0.61 -4.46 9.44
CA LEU A 34 -1.19 -4.69 8.12
C LEU A 34 -0.56 -5.89 7.46
N ASN A 35 -1.29 -6.45 6.49
CA ASN A 35 -0.80 -7.58 5.73
C ASN A 35 -0.03 -7.08 4.52
N ARG A 36 1.23 -7.50 4.40
CA ARG A 36 2.05 -7.08 3.27
C ARG A 36 1.42 -7.49 1.95
N SER A 37 0.83 -8.67 1.92
CA SER A 37 0.21 -9.14 0.70
C SER A 37 -0.86 -8.17 0.22
N SER A 38 -1.64 -7.66 1.15
CA SER A 38 -2.68 -6.71 0.80
C SER A 38 -2.09 -5.44 0.19
N TYR A 39 -1.01 -4.97 0.78
CA TYR A 39 -0.37 -3.77 0.28
C TYR A 39 0.15 -4.00 -1.14
N TYR A 40 0.81 -5.11 -1.36
CA TYR A 40 1.34 -5.41 -2.68
C TYR A 40 0.24 -5.56 -3.71
N LYS A 41 -0.86 -6.17 -3.31
CA LYS A 41 -1.99 -6.28 -4.22
C LYS A 41 -2.51 -4.90 -4.60
N TRP A 42 -2.55 -4.03 -3.63
CA TRP A 42 -3.03 -2.68 -3.90
C TRP A 42 -2.11 -1.95 -4.87
N THR A 43 -0.81 -2.06 -4.67
CA THR A 43 0.12 -1.38 -5.55
C THR A 43 0.07 -1.95 -6.95
N HIS A 44 -0.11 -3.25 -7.06
CA HIS A 44 -0.20 -3.87 -8.37
C HIS A 44 -1.44 -3.39 -9.11
N ARG A 45 -2.53 -3.24 -8.40
CA ARG A 45 -3.75 -2.79 -9.03
C ARG A 45 -3.62 -1.38 -9.57
N THR A 46 -3.03 -0.52 -8.80
CA THR A 46 -2.94 0.87 -9.22
C THR A 46 -1.94 1.07 -10.33
N LYS A 47 -0.91 0.25 -10.39
CA LYS A 47 0.12 0.42 -11.39
C LYS A 47 0.03 -0.55 -12.54
N SER A 48 -0.76 -1.56 -12.41
CA SER A 48 -0.74 -2.62 -13.40
C SER A 48 -0.97 -2.11 -14.81
N ARG A 49 -1.75 -1.06 -14.95
CA ARG A 49 -2.03 -0.54 -16.26
C ARG A 49 -0.78 -0.18 -17.01
N SER A 50 -0.02 0.72 -16.46
CA SER A 50 1.18 1.15 -17.15
C SER A 50 2.20 0.04 -17.23
N GLU A 51 2.22 -0.82 -16.25
CA GLU A 51 3.18 -1.90 -16.27
C GLU A 51 2.94 -2.85 -17.43
N ILE A 52 1.71 -3.23 -17.58
CA ILE A 52 1.35 -4.18 -18.61
C ILE A 52 1.65 -3.64 -19.98
N GLU A 53 1.44 -2.39 -20.16
CA GLU A 53 1.72 -1.77 -21.43
C GLU A 53 3.19 -1.67 -21.67
#